data_2113746133f96b6ad70622f122c722ce
#
_entry.id   2113746133f96b6ad70622f122c722ce
#
_cell.length_a   1.000
_cell.length_b   1.000
_cell.length_c   1.000
_cell.angle_alpha   90.00
_cell.angle_beta   90.00
_cell.angle_gamma   90.00
#
_symmetry.space_group_name_H-M   'P 1'
#
loop_
_entity.id
_entity.type
_entity.pdbx_description
1 polymer ?
#
loop_
_entity_poly.entity_id
_entity_poly.type
_entity_poly.pdbx_seq_one_letter_code
_entity_poly.pdbx_strand_id
1 'polypeptide(L)'
;TTEIYTLSHTTLFRSVKFIRAIENPFAIEVADVEAEKASGLIEIIGENVDTEYLKEVKDVNINQQLIDEYGKDMKIVYTPLHGTGEMLARRAFAQAGFDSVQVVEAQCVPDPDFSTVKSPNPENQAAFALAEELGRKVGADVLVATDPDADRVGVEVLQKDGSYRNLSGNQIGAIMAKYILEAHKTAGTLPANAALCKSIVSTDLVTKIAESYGATMFNVLTGFKFIAEKIQEFEEKHNHTYMMGFEESFGYLIKPFVRDKDAIQAVLVVAELAAYYRSRGLTLADGIEEIYKEYGYFAEKTISVTLSGVDGAEQIKAIMGKFRDNGPKDFNATDRKSTRLNSSHVKLS
;
A
#
# COMPACT_ATOMS: atom_id res chain seq x y z
N THR A 1 15.00 -21.58 8.75
CA THR A 1 14.39 -20.44 8.02
C THR A 1 14.86 -20.38 6.57
N THR A 2 16.15 -20.65 6.30
CA THR A 2 16.70 -20.69 4.92
C THR A 2 16.07 -21.82 4.07
N GLU A 3 15.67 -22.92 4.68
CA GLU A 3 14.99 -24.04 4.01
C GLU A 3 13.60 -23.69 3.50
N ILE A 4 12.86 -22.81 4.17
CA ILE A 4 11.52 -22.39 3.75
C ILE A 4 11.58 -21.55 2.45
N TYR A 5 12.58 -20.67 2.30
CA TYR A 5 12.76 -19.91 1.07
C TYR A 5 13.20 -20.78 -0.12
N THR A 6 14.03 -21.76 0.11
CA THR A 6 14.45 -22.72 -0.91
C THR A 6 13.28 -23.63 -1.35
N LEU A 7 12.43 -24.02 -0.41
CA LEU A 7 11.19 -24.75 -0.69
C LEU A 7 10.19 -23.93 -1.50
N SER A 8 10.03 -22.63 -1.22
CA SER A 8 9.09 -21.77 -1.97
C SER A 8 9.48 -21.62 -3.44
N HIS A 9 10.75 -21.40 -3.76
CA HIS A 9 11.23 -21.34 -5.15
C HIS A 9 11.04 -22.67 -5.89
N THR A 10 11.41 -23.81 -5.27
CA THR A 10 11.23 -25.14 -5.84
C THR A 10 9.75 -25.49 -5.98
N THR A 11 8.91 -25.09 -5.03
CA THR A 11 7.46 -25.32 -5.04
C THR A 11 6.80 -24.51 -6.15
N LEU A 12 7.16 -23.23 -6.33
CA LEU A 12 6.62 -22.38 -7.40
C LEU A 12 6.93 -22.97 -8.79
N PHE A 13 8.15 -23.41 -9.05
CA PHE A 13 8.52 -24.06 -10.31
C PHE A 13 7.78 -25.38 -10.53
N ARG A 14 7.57 -26.17 -9.48
CA ARG A 14 6.76 -27.40 -9.54
C ARG A 14 5.30 -27.08 -9.86
N SER A 15 4.70 -26.13 -9.15
CA SER A 15 3.31 -25.72 -9.36
C SER A 15 3.08 -25.23 -10.79
N VAL A 16 3.95 -24.37 -11.32
CA VAL A 16 3.86 -23.89 -12.71
C VAL A 16 3.97 -25.04 -13.72
N LYS A 17 4.83 -26.04 -13.47
CA LYS A 17 4.94 -27.22 -14.34
C LYS A 17 3.64 -28.03 -14.33
N PHE A 18 3.03 -28.26 -13.18
CA PHE A 18 1.76 -28.97 -13.07
C PHE A 18 0.62 -28.19 -13.73
N ILE A 19 0.52 -26.87 -13.48
CA ILE A 19 -0.49 -26.01 -14.12
C ILE A 19 -0.37 -26.07 -15.65
N ARG A 20 0.85 -26.00 -16.20
CA ARG A 20 1.08 -26.08 -17.65
C ARG A 20 0.80 -27.46 -18.24
N ALA A 21 0.80 -28.51 -17.44
CA ALA A 21 0.47 -29.86 -17.87
C ALA A 21 -1.03 -30.14 -17.88
N ILE A 22 -1.86 -29.24 -17.35
CA ILE A 22 -3.32 -29.35 -17.36
C ILE A 22 -3.83 -28.93 -18.74
N GLU A 23 -4.29 -29.89 -19.53
CA GLU A 23 -4.84 -29.63 -20.87
C GLU A 23 -6.24 -29.04 -20.79
N ASN A 24 -7.06 -29.46 -19.82
CA ASN A 24 -8.41 -28.96 -19.60
C ASN A 24 -8.64 -28.68 -18.11
N PRO A 25 -8.60 -27.41 -17.68
CA PRO A 25 -8.80 -27.06 -16.27
C PRO A 25 -10.21 -27.40 -15.76
N PHE A 26 -11.22 -27.49 -16.63
CA PHE A 26 -12.58 -27.85 -16.26
C PHE A 26 -12.77 -29.38 -16.04
N ALA A 27 -11.77 -30.19 -16.38
CA ALA A 27 -11.78 -31.63 -16.11
C ALA A 27 -11.11 -32.00 -14.79
N ILE A 28 -10.63 -31.02 -14.01
CA ILE A 28 -10.04 -31.28 -12.70
C ILE A 28 -11.16 -31.71 -11.75
N GLU A 29 -11.02 -32.87 -11.13
CA GLU A 29 -11.91 -33.31 -10.08
C GLU A 29 -11.73 -32.41 -8.86
N VAL A 30 -12.84 -31.84 -8.37
CA VAL A 30 -12.87 -31.00 -7.17
C VAL A 30 -13.27 -31.88 -5.99
N ALA A 31 -12.49 -31.82 -4.92
CA ALA A 31 -12.77 -32.57 -3.70
C ALA A 31 -14.06 -32.05 -3.02
N ASP A 32 -14.72 -32.93 -2.27
CA ASP A 32 -15.83 -32.51 -1.39
C ASP A 32 -15.28 -31.69 -0.23
N VAL A 33 -15.63 -30.41 -0.18
CA VAL A 33 -15.10 -29.45 0.80
C VAL A 33 -15.44 -29.86 2.24
N GLU A 34 -16.63 -30.41 2.50
CA GLU A 34 -17.04 -30.80 3.84
C GLU A 34 -16.30 -32.08 4.29
N ALA A 35 -16.06 -33.03 3.37
CA ALA A 35 -15.25 -34.19 3.66
C ALA A 35 -13.79 -33.80 3.98
N GLU A 36 -13.22 -32.83 3.24
CA GLU A 36 -11.87 -32.38 3.45
C GLU A 36 -11.71 -31.52 4.73
N LYS A 37 -12.73 -30.76 5.10
CA LYS A 37 -12.78 -30.12 6.43
C LYS A 37 -12.82 -31.17 7.54
N ALA A 38 -13.66 -32.21 7.39
CA ALA A 38 -13.75 -33.28 8.38
C ALA A 38 -12.45 -34.08 8.51
N SER A 39 -11.69 -34.23 7.44
CA SER A 39 -10.38 -34.88 7.43
C SER A 39 -9.26 -34.00 8.00
N GLY A 40 -9.49 -32.70 8.17
CA GLY A 40 -8.48 -31.73 8.60
C GLY A 40 -7.54 -31.27 7.48
N LEU A 41 -7.80 -31.62 6.22
CA LEU A 41 -7.03 -31.12 5.08
C LEU A 41 -7.36 -29.65 4.76
N ILE A 42 -8.59 -29.23 5.01
CA ILE A 42 -9.04 -27.84 4.89
C ILE A 42 -9.38 -27.33 6.29
N GLU A 43 -8.71 -26.28 6.71
CA GLU A 43 -9.03 -25.53 7.93
C GLU A 43 -9.51 -24.13 7.56
N ILE A 44 -10.68 -23.73 8.08
CA ILE A 44 -11.16 -22.35 7.96
C ILE A 44 -10.66 -21.60 9.17
N ILE A 45 -9.68 -20.71 8.95
CA ILE A 45 -9.21 -19.76 9.96
C ILE A 45 -10.30 -18.72 10.21
N GLY A 46 -10.41 -18.25 11.44
CA GLY A 46 -11.49 -17.34 11.85
C GLY A 46 -11.05 -16.36 12.93
N GLU A 47 -11.95 -16.06 13.86
CA GLU A 47 -11.83 -15.00 14.87
C GLU A 47 -10.53 -15.06 15.70
N ASN A 48 -9.99 -16.24 15.94
CA ASN A 48 -8.72 -16.40 16.64
C ASN A 48 -7.54 -15.74 15.89
N VAL A 49 -7.51 -15.86 14.54
CA VAL A 49 -6.49 -15.24 13.70
C VAL A 49 -6.76 -13.75 13.56
N ASP A 50 -8.02 -13.36 13.30
CA ASP A 50 -8.41 -11.96 13.19
C ASP A 50 -8.09 -11.17 14.47
N THR A 51 -8.34 -11.75 15.64
CA THR A 51 -8.06 -11.12 16.94
C THR A 51 -6.56 -10.87 17.13
N GLU A 52 -5.71 -11.86 16.85
CA GLU A 52 -4.26 -11.67 16.98
C GLU A 52 -3.73 -10.66 15.95
N TYR A 53 -4.22 -10.71 14.71
CA TYR A 53 -3.88 -9.73 13.69
C TYR A 53 -4.26 -8.31 14.11
N LEU A 54 -5.50 -8.09 14.56
CA LEU A 54 -5.98 -6.76 14.98
C LEU A 54 -5.24 -6.25 16.22
N LYS A 55 -4.77 -7.12 17.09
CA LYS A 55 -3.92 -6.75 18.22
C LYS A 55 -2.58 -6.16 17.74
N GLU A 56 -1.92 -6.81 16.78
CA GLU A 56 -0.69 -6.27 16.17
C GLU A 56 -0.95 -4.98 15.39
N VAL A 57 -2.07 -4.90 14.67
CA VAL A 57 -2.49 -3.72 13.92
C VAL A 57 -2.75 -2.51 14.82
N LYS A 58 -3.27 -2.72 16.03
CA LYS A 58 -3.47 -1.64 17.00
C LYS A 58 -2.19 -0.87 17.32
N ASP A 59 -1.07 -1.56 17.38
CA ASP A 59 0.23 -0.98 17.70
C ASP A 59 0.88 -0.21 16.54
N VAL A 60 0.19 -0.15 15.39
CA VAL A 60 0.64 0.66 14.23
C VAL A 60 0.47 2.16 14.50
N ASN A 61 -0.57 2.54 15.25
CA ASN A 61 -0.77 3.93 15.66
C ASN A 61 0.31 4.38 16.66
N ILE A 62 0.84 5.58 16.46
CA ILE A 62 1.99 6.09 17.23
C ILE A 62 1.53 7.02 18.35
N ASN A 63 0.48 7.81 18.10
CA ASN A 63 0.00 8.84 19.03
C ASN A 63 -1.48 8.62 19.38
N GLN A 64 -1.76 7.71 20.30
CA GLN A 64 -3.12 7.43 20.75
C GLN A 64 -3.80 8.65 21.36
N GLN A 65 -3.07 9.52 22.06
CA GLN A 65 -3.65 10.74 22.65
C GLN A 65 -4.22 11.66 21.56
N LEU A 66 -3.53 11.80 20.43
CA LEU A 66 -4.02 12.56 19.27
C LEU A 66 -5.32 11.97 18.72
N ILE A 67 -5.38 10.64 18.63
CA ILE A 67 -6.58 9.94 18.14
C ILE A 67 -7.74 10.10 19.12
N ASP A 68 -7.48 10.00 20.43
CA ASP A 68 -8.50 10.18 21.48
C ASP A 68 -9.10 11.60 21.44
N GLU A 69 -8.29 12.61 21.09
CA GLU A 69 -8.72 14.00 21.02
C GLU A 69 -9.44 14.34 19.70
N TYR A 70 -8.94 13.87 18.56
CA TYR A 70 -9.42 14.26 17.23
C TYR A 70 -10.11 13.14 16.45
N GLY A 71 -9.85 11.86 16.75
CA GLY A 71 -10.30 10.73 15.97
C GLY A 71 -11.82 10.58 15.86
N LYS A 72 -12.54 10.89 16.94
CA LYS A 72 -14.02 10.81 16.99
C LYS A 72 -14.71 11.75 15.99
N ASP A 73 -14.10 12.91 15.76
CA ASP A 73 -14.63 13.94 14.87
C ASP A 73 -14.06 13.88 13.45
N MET A 74 -13.10 12.97 13.21
CA MET A 74 -12.54 12.76 11.88
C MET A 74 -13.55 12.10 10.96
N LYS A 75 -13.95 12.80 9.92
CA LYS A 75 -14.87 12.28 8.90
C LYS A 75 -14.08 11.59 7.80
N ILE A 76 -13.97 10.29 7.91
CA ILE A 76 -13.27 9.43 6.95
C ILE A 76 -14.30 8.68 6.12
N VAL A 77 -14.14 8.66 4.81
CA VAL A 77 -14.89 7.73 3.95
C VAL A 77 -13.95 6.63 3.49
N TYR A 78 -14.36 5.39 3.67
CA TYR A 78 -13.62 4.21 3.27
C TYR A 78 -14.37 3.41 2.21
N THR A 79 -13.66 2.88 1.23
CA THR A 79 -14.18 1.89 0.29
C THR A 79 -13.21 0.72 0.12
N PRO A 80 -13.69 -0.53 0.25
CA PRO A 80 -12.93 -1.74 -0.02
C PRO A 80 -12.91 -2.13 -1.51
N LEU A 81 -13.57 -1.39 -2.40
CA LEU A 81 -13.69 -1.68 -3.83
C LEU A 81 -14.11 -3.13 -4.13
N HIS A 82 -15.13 -3.65 -3.43
CA HIS A 82 -15.62 -5.04 -3.46
C HIS A 82 -14.61 -6.08 -2.95
N GLY A 83 -13.55 -5.63 -2.26
CA GLY A 83 -12.47 -6.48 -1.79
C GLY A 83 -12.63 -7.00 -0.36
N THR A 84 -11.60 -7.69 0.10
CA THR A 84 -11.57 -8.40 1.39
C THR A 84 -11.26 -7.50 2.59
N GLY A 85 -10.86 -6.25 2.37
CA GLY A 85 -10.42 -5.34 3.44
C GLY A 85 -11.53 -4.82 4.36
N GLU A 86 -12.80 -4.94 3.97
CA GLU A 86 -13.93 -4.28 4.64
C GLU A 86 -14.03 -4.63 6.13
N MET A 87 -14.11 -5.89 6.46
CA MET A 87 -14.33 -6.36 7.83
C MET A 87 -13.19 -5.95 8.76
N LEU A 88 -11.94 -6.17 8.34
CA LEU A 88 -10.78 -5.84 9.16
C LEU A 88 -10.55 -4.33 9.28
N ALA A 89 -10.78 -3.56 8.21
CA ALA A 89 -10.66 -2.11 8.26
C ALA A 89 -11.66 -1.48 9.23
N ARG A 90 -12.94 -1.88 9.18
CA ARG A 90 -13.97 -1.38 10.13
C ARG A 90 -13.57 -1.67 11.58
N ARG A 91 -13.11 -2.88 11.86
CA ARG A 91 -12.67 -3.29 13.20
C ARG A 91 -11.43 -2.52 13.64
N ALA A 92 -10.46 -2.35 12.76
CA ALA A 92 -9.23 -1.62 13.02
C ALA A 92 -9.51 -0.13 13.32
N PHE A 93 -10.33 0.54 12.51
CA PHE A 93 -10.74 1.93 12.74
C PHE A 93 -11.45 2.09 14.10
N ALA A 94 -12.44 1.24 14.39
CA ALA A 94 -13.18 1.29 15.65
C ALA A 94 -12.28 1.04 16.86
N GLN A 95 -11.37 0.06 16.76
CA GLN A 95 -10.41 -0.27 17.81
C GLN A 95 -9.41 0.87 18.07
N ALA A 96 -9.04 1.63 17.02
CA ALA A 96 -8.15 2.78 17.14
C ALA A 96 -8.84 4.01 17.73
N GLY A 97 -10.17 4.13 17.62
CA GLY A 97 -10.95 5.27 18.12
C GLY A 97 -11.46 6.22 17.03
N PHE A 98 -11.52 5.75 15.77
CA PHE A 98 -12.11 6.49 14.66
C PHE A 98 -13.59 6.09 14.48
N ASP A 99 -14.47 6.71 15.27
CA ASP A 99 -15.88 6.34 15.36
C ASP A 99 -16.74 6.88 14.19
N SER A 100 -16.26 7.89 13.46
CA SER A 100 -17.00 8.59 12.39
C SER A 100 -16.64 8.12 10.97
N VAL A 101 -16.08 6.91 10.83
CA VAL A 101 -15.79 6.34 9.51
C VAL A 101 -17.09 5.93 8.82
N GLN A 102 -17.29 6.45 7.62
CA GLN A 102 -18.40 6.09 6.73
C GLN A 102 -17.87 5.16 5.65
N VAL A 103 -18.57 4.09 5.37
CA VAL A 103 -18.15 3.12 4.35
C VAL A 103 -19.06 3.20 3.14
N VAL A 104 -18.52 3.03 1.95
CA VAL A 104 -19.29 2.93 0.71
C VAL A 104 -19.95 1.56 0.65
N GLU A 105 -21.14 1.43 1.25
CA GLU A 105 -21.85 0.16 1.44
C GLU A 105 -22.08 -0.61 0.13
N ALA A 106 -22.29 0.10 -1.00
CA ALA A 106 -22.44 -0.53 -2.31
C ALA A 106 -21.20 -1.29 -2.77
N GLN A 107 -20.02 -1.02 -2.18
CA GLN A 107 -18.76 -1.65 -2.51
C GLN A 107 -18.23 -2.60 -1.41
N CYS A 108 -19.03 -2.84 -0.36
CA CYS A 108 -18.68 -3.78 0.72
C CYS A 108 -18.98 -5.25 0.36
N VAL A 109 -19.95 -5.47 -0.53
CA VAL A 109 -20.31 -6.83 -0.94
C VAL A 109 -19.35 -7.32 -2.01
N PRO A 110 -18.76 -8.52 -1.86
CA PRO A 110 -17.98 -9.13 -2.92
C PRO A 110 -18.77 -9.22 -4.22
N ASP A 111 -18.23 -8.66 -5.28
CA ASP A 111 -18.84 -8.64 -6.60
C ASP A 111 -17.80 -9.06 -7.65
N PRO A 112 -17.91 -10.26 -8.23
CA PRO A 112 -16.94 -10.76 -9.20
C PRO A 112 -16.87 -9.95 -10.49
N ASP A 113 -17.94 -9.21 -10.80
CA ASP A 113 -18.02 -8.37 -12.00
C ASP A 113 -17.57 -6.93 -11.74
N PHE A 114 -17.33 -6.56 -10.46
CA PHE A 114 -16.98 -5.19 -10.06
C PHE A 114 -17.92 -4.14 -10.65
N SER A 115 -19.23 -4.38 -10.58
CA SER A 115 -20.29 -3.66 -11.31
C SER A 115 -20.29 -2.14 -11.05
N THR A 116 -19.75 -1.68 -9.91
CA THR A 116 -19.71 -0.26 -9.54
C THR A 116 -18.43 0.45 -9.95
N VAL A 117 -17.42 -0.28 -10.47
CA VAL A 117 -16.10 0.28 -10.77
C VAL A 117 -15.44 -0.46 -11.93
N LYS A 118 -14.97 0.27 -12.95
CA LYS A 118 -14.33 -0.35 -14.11
C LYS A 118 -13.00 -1.06 -13.78
N SER A 119 -12.28 -0.53 -12.81
CA SER A 119 -11.01 -1.08 -12.34
C SER A 119 -10.92 -0.85 -10.84
N PRO A 120 -10.95 -1.90 -10.02
CA PRO A 120 -10.88 -1.80 -8.57
C PRO A 120 -9.43 -1.55 -8.11
N ASN A 121 -8.85 -0.46 -8.60
CA ASN A 121 -7.48 -0.07 -8.31
C ASN A 121 -7.47 1.36 -7.76
N PRO A 122 -7.04 1.57 -6.50
CA PRO A 122 -7.03 2.87 -5.85
C PRO A 122 -6.03 3.87 -6.44
N GLU A 123 -5.19 3.45 -7.39
CA GLU A 123 -4.38 4.36 -8.21
C GLU A 123 -5.23 5.24 -9.14
N ASN A 124 -6.42 4.74 -9.51
CA ASN A 124 -7.32 5.43 -10.44
C ASN A 124 -8.31 6.31 -9.67
N GLN A 125 -8.30 7.59 -9.91
CA GLN A 125 -9.29 8.50 -9.33
C GLN A 125 -10.74 8.07 -9.61
N ALA A 126 -11.01 7.48 -10.79
CA ALA A 126 -12.34 6.97 -11.12
C ALA A 126 -12.85 5.86 -10.17
N ALA A 127 -11.96 5.18 -9.46
CA ALA A 127 -12.35 4.19 -8.45
C ALA A 127 -12.98 4.84 -7.20
N PHE A 128 -12.70 6.11 -6.95
CA PHE A 128 -13.23 6.87 -5.82
C PHE A 128 -14.59 7.52 -6.08
N ALA A 129 -15.20 7.38 -7.26
CA ALA A 129 -16.42 8.11 -7.62
C ALA A 129 -17.54 8.03 -6.55
N LEU A 130 -17.83 6.82 -6.03
CA LEU A 130 -18.83 6.65 -4.96
C LEU A 130 -18.34 7.17 -3.61
N ALA A 131 -17.05 7.03 -3.32
CA ALA A 131 -16.45 7.59 -2.11
C ALA A 131 -16.47 9.12 -2.13
N GLU A 132 -16.20 9.76 -3.28
CA GLU A 132 -16.31 11.21 -3.45
C GLU A 132 -17.76 11.69 -3.27
N GLU A 133 -18.75 10.97 -3.84
CA GLU A 133 -20.16 11.30 -3.67
C GLU A 133 -20.56 11.26 -2.18
N LEU A 134 -20.21 10.17 -1.49
CA LEU A 134 -20.44 10.05 -0.05
C LEU A 134 -19.67 11.10 0.73
N GLY A 135 -18.41 11.34 0.37
CA GLY A 135 -17.54 12.34 1.00
C GLY A 135 -18.12 13.74 0.95
N ARG A 136 -18.62 14.16 -0.22
CA ARG A 136 -19.33 15.45 -0.36
C ARG A 136 -20.58 15.54 0.50
N LYS A 137 -21.33 14.43 0.64
CA LYS A 137 -22.55 14.37 1.43
C LYS A 137 -22.30 14.50 2.93
N VAL A 138 -21.25 13.87 3.44
CA VAL A 138 -20.92 13.86 4.88
C VAL A 138 -19.90 14.94 5.27
N GLY A 139 -19.30 15.60 4.29
CA GLY A 139 -18.20 16.56 4.48
C GLY A 139 -16.94 15.86 4.98
N ALA A 140 -16.47 14.82 4.24
CA ALA A 140 -15.32 14.04 4.66
C ALA A 140 -14.01 14.83 4.56
N ASP A 141 -13.14 14.65 5.54
CA ASP A 141 -11.79 15.21 5.59
C ASP A 141 -10.83 14.47 4.65
N VAL A 142 -11.03 13.15 4.52
CA VAL A 142 -10.20 12.25 3.70
C VAL A 142 -11.03 11.06 3.20
N LEU A 143 -10.73 10.63 1.97
CA LEU A 143 -11.28 9.41 1.40
C LEU A 143 -10.14 8.38 1.28
N VAL A 144 -10.42 7.14 1.63
CA VAL A 144 -9.45 6.05 1.61
C VAL A 144 -10.05 4.85 0.88
N ALA A 145 -9.28 4.25 0.00
CA ALA A 145 -9.67 3.03 -0.72
C ALA A 145 -8.59 1.96 -0.60
N THR A 146 -9.02 0.71 -0.43
CA THR A 146 -8.14 -0.46 -0.59
C THR A 146 -8.50 -1.21 -1.86
N ASP A 147 -7.52 -1.88 -2.46
CA ASP A 147 -7.78 -2.79 -3.57
C ASP A 147 -8.40 -4.12 -3.09
N PRO A 148 -8.82 -5.02 -4.00
CA PRO A 148 -9.59 -6.20 -3.61
C PRO A 148 -8.89 -7.18 -2.67
N ASP A 149 -7.58 -7.33 -2.73
CA ASP A 149 -6.79 -8.17 -1.83
C ASP A 149 -6.22 -7.42 -0.61
N ALA A 150 -6.59 -6.12 -0.48
CA ALA A 150 -6.26 -5.25 0.64
C ALA A 150 -4.74 -5.12 0.90
N ASP A 151 -3.94 -5.08 -0.18
CA ASP A 151 -2.51 -4.86 -0.10
C ASP A 151 -2.08 -3.44 -0.50
N ARG A 152 -2.98 -2.63 -1.10
CA ARG A 152 -2.75 -1.25 -1.51
C ARG A 152 -3.74 -0.30 -0.90
N VAL A 153 -3.28 0.93 -0.69
CA VAL A 153 -4.10 2.02 -0.18
C VAL A 153 -3.98 3.26 -1.07
N GLY A 154 -5.12 3.75 -1.57
CA GLY A 154 -5.24 5.06 -2.19
C GLY A 154 -5.86 6.07 -1.22
N VAL A 155 -5.49 7.33 -1.39
CA VAL A 155 -5.95 8.42 -0.53
C VAL A 155 -6.34 9.61 -1.38
N GLU A 156 -7.55 10.12 -1.17
CA GLU A 156 -7.96 11.40 -1.71
C GLU A 156 -8.14 12.43 -0.59
N VAL A 157 -7.68 13.63 -0.87
CA VAL A 157 -7.65 14.72 0.10
C VAL A 157 -8.55 15.86 -0.34
N LEU A 158 -9.28 16.43 0.63
CA LEU A 158 -10.14 17.57 0.41
C LEU A 158 -9.30 18.80 0.03
N GLN A 159 -9.68 19.46 -1.08
CA GLN A 159 -9.08 20.69 -1.55
C GLN A 159 -9.86 21.91 -1.04
N LYS A 160 -9.24 23.08 -1.10
CA LYS A 160 -9.86 24.35 -0.69
C LYS A 160 -11.12 24.73 -1.48
N ASP A 161 -11.25 24.22 -2.70
CA ASP A 161 -12.43 24.42 -3.56
C ASP A 161 -13.55 23.38 -3.31
N GLY A 162 -13.37 22.48 -2.36
CA GLY A 162 -14.31 21.42 -2.01
C GLY A 162 -14.22 20.18 -2.89
N SER A 163 -13.32 20.13 -3.86
CA SER A 163 -13.02 18.93 -4.64
C SER A 163 -12.13 17.96 -3.86
N TYR A 164 -12.10 16.70 -4.27
CA TYR A 164 -11.13 15.73 -3.78
C TYR A 164 -10.03 15.51 -4.82
N ARG A 165 -8.80 15.33 -4.37
CA ARG A 165 -7.64 15.06 -5.20
C ARG A 165 -6.95 13.78 -4.75
N ASN A 166 -6.74 12.86 -5.68
CA ASN A 166 -5.97 11.65 -5.44
C ASN A 166 -4.48 12.00 -5.23
N LEU A 167 -3.90 11.48 -4.16
CA LEU A 167 -2.46 11.53 -3.93
C LEU A 167 -1.78 10.39 -4.69
N SER A 168 -0.60 10.64 -5.27
CA SER A 168 0.20 9.56 -5.83
C SER A 168 0.78 8.67 -4.75
N GLY A 169 1.11 7.41 -5.07
CA GLY A 169 1.74 6.50 -4.12
C GLY A 169 3.03 7.06 -3.52
N ASN A 170 3.78 7.82 -4.30
CA ASN A 170 4.96 8.54 -3.81
C ASN A 170 4.62 9.65 -2.80
N GLN A 171 3.55 10.41 -3.02
CA GLN A 171 3.11 11.44 -2.07
C GLN A 171 2.62 10.83 -0.76
N ILE A 172 1.83 9.75 -0.84
CA ILE A 172 1.37 9.00 0.34
C ILE A 172 2.58 8.45 1.11
N GLY A 173 3.53 7.80 0.41
CA GLY A 173 4.76 7.30 1.02
C GLY A 173 5.60 8.39 1.70
N ALA A 174 5.70 9.56 1.08
CA ALA A 174 6.46 10.68 1.63
C ALA A 174 5.81 11.27 2.90
N ILE A 175 4.49 11.50 2.88
CA ILE A 175 3.80 12.08 4.04
C ILE A 175 3.73 11.10 5.21
N MET A 176 3.56 9.80 4.94
CA MET A 176 3.60 8.75 5.96
C MET A 176 5.01 8.64 6.58
N ALA A 177 6.06 8.58 5.76
CA ALA A 177 7.43 8.49 6.25
C ALA A 177 7.81 9.70 7.11
N LYS A 178 7.46 10.92 6.67
CA LYS A 178 7.68 12.15 7.45
C LYS A 178 6.98 12.07 8.80
N TYR A 179 5.71 11.69 8.81
CA TYR A 179 4.92 11.61 10.03
C TYR A 179 5.46 10.55 10.99
N ILE A 180 5.72 9.34 10.52
CA ILE A 180 6.22 8.24 11.35
C ILE A 180 7.54 8.64 12.04
N LEU A 181 8.48 9.19 11.28
CA LEU A 181 9.78 9.59 11.83
C LEU A 181 9.63 10.76 12.82
N GLU A 182 8.79 11.75 12.51
CA GLU A 182 8.55 12.89 13.37
C GLU A 182 7.83 12.52 14.66
N ALA A 183 6.80 11.71 14.58
CA ALA A 183 6.04 11.25 15.74
C ALA A 183 6.91 10.42 16.68
N HIS A 184 7.70 9.47 16.17
CA HIS A 184 8.65 8.73 16.98
C HIS A 184 9.76 9.60 17.57
N LYS A 185 10.26 10.60 16.84
CA LYS A 185 11.23 11.57 17.37
C LYS A 185 10.66 12.39 18.50
N THR A 186 9.44 12.88 18.32
CA THR A 186 8.72 13.68 19.33
C THR A 186 8.42 12.87 20.60
N ALA A 187 8.03 11.61 20.42
CA ALA A 187 7.80 10.68 21.52
C ALA A 187 9.10 10.16 22.18
N GLY A 188 10.29 10.47 21.63
CA GLY A 188 11.56 9.96 22.13
C GLY A 188 11.77 8.46 21.87
N THR A 189 11.03 7.88 20.94
CA THR A 189 11.06 6.43 20.60
C THR A 189 11.68 6.15 19.24
N LEU A 190 12.25 7.17 18.55
CA LEU A 190 12.93 6.95 17.28
C LEU A 190 14.24 6.20 17.51
N PRO A 191 14.43 4.99 16.96
CA PRO A 191 15.63 4.22 17.14
C PRO A 191 16.84 4.89 16.47
N ALA A 192 17.99 4.83 17.10
CA ALA A 192 19.25 5.38 16.54
C ALA A 192 19.66 4.70 15.21
N ASN A 193 19.20 3.47 14.99
CA ASN A 193 19.43 2.67 13.79
C ASN A 193 18.16 2.52 12.92
N ALA A 194 17.28 3.52 12.97
CA ALA A 194 16.03 3.51 12.18
C ALA A 194 16.31 3.32 10.68
N ALA A 195 15.51 2.49 10.02
CA ALA A 195 15.63 2.18 8.62
C ALA A 195 14.30 2.22 7.89
N LEU A 196 14.29 2.81 6.70
CA LEU A 196 13.19 2.77 5.76
C LEU A 196 13.63 2.00 4.50
N CYS A 197 12.66 1.36 3.84
CA CYS A 197 12.90 0.65 2.59
C CYS A 197 11.97 1.17 1.50
N LYS A 198 12.47 1.30 0.26
CA LYS A 198 11.64 1.64 -0.89
C LYS A 198 12.13 0.96 -2.16
N SER A 199 11.22 0.79 -3.13
CA SER A 199 11.64 0.39 -4.47
C SER A 199 12.54 1.45 -5.10
N ILE A 200 13.47 1.04 -5.97
CA ILE A 200 14.37 1.97 -6.67
C ILE A 200 13.65 2.98 -7.57
N VAL A 201 12.40 2.69 -7.92
CA VAL A 201 11.56 3.56 -8.77
C VAL A 201 10.67 4.50 -7.95
N SER A 202 10.61 4.31 -6.62
CA SER A 202 9.90 5.22 -5.72
C SER A 202 10.71 6.51 -5.50
N THR A 203 10.02 7.56 -5.07
CA THR A 203 10.57 8.92 -4.95
C THR A 203 11.81 9.03 -4.06
N ASP A 204 12.79 9.79 -4.49
CA ASP A 204 13.96 10.15 -3.66
C ASP A 204 13.64 11.25 -2.61
N LEU A 205 12.45 11.84 -2.64
CA LEU A 205 11.97 12.72 -1.57
C LEU A 205 12.01 12.04 -0.21
N VAL A 206 11.59 10.76 -0.14
CA VAL A 206 11.60 9.99 1.10
C VAL A 206 13.03 9.71 1.59
N THR A 207 14.00 9.61 0.69
CA THR A 207 15.42 9.51 1.07
C THR A 207 15.88 10.76 1.84
N LYS A 208 15.56 11.96 1.31
CA LYS A 208 15.88 13.22 2.01
C LYS A 208 15.17 13.34 3.36
N ILE A 209 13.91 12.91 3.42
CA ILE A 209 13.16 12.87 4.68
C ILE A 209 13.88 11.95 5.68
N ALA A 210 14.18 10.71 5.31
CA ALA A 210 14.87 9.77 6.19
C ALA A 210 16.21 10.31 6.71
N GLU A 211 17.04 10.85 5.83
CA GLU A 211 18.33 11.46 6.17
C GLU A 211 18.20 12.61 7.18
N SER A 212 17.14 13.44 7.08
CA SER A 212 16.91 14.56 8.01
C SER A 212 16.59 14.11 9.44
N TYR A 213 16.14 12.86 9.60
CA TYR A 213 15.88 12.23 10.90
C TYR A 213 17.04 11.31 11.35
N GLY A 214 18.11 11.20 10.57
CA GLY A 214 19.22 10.28 10.84
C GLY A 214 18.88 8.82 10.54
N ALA A 215 17.77 8.55 9.85
CA ALA A 215 17.38 7.20 9.45
C ALA A 215 18.07 6.78 8.14
N THR A 216 18.34 5.49 8.00
CA THR A 216 18.94 4.92 6.80
C THR A 216 17.88 4.56 5.77
N MET A 217 18.03 4.98 4.51
CA MET A 217 17.18 4.58 3.40
C MET A 217 17.78 3.43 2.61
N PHE A 218 17.07 2.34 2.50
CA PHE A 218 17.39 1.18 1.67
C PHE A 218 16.61 1.19 0.38
N ASN A 219 17.32 1.29 -0.75
CA ASN A 219 16.72 1.17 -2.08
C ASN A 219 16.82 -0.28 -2.55
N VAL A 220 15.70 -0.92 -2.82
CA VAL A 220 15.63 -2.30 -3.28
C VAL A 220 15.03 -2.40 -4.68
N LEU A 221 15.14 -3.54 -5.33
CA LEU A 221 14.47 -3.79 -6.59
C LEU A 221 12.95 -3.76 -6.40
N THR A 222 12.22 -3.50 -7.48
CA THR A 222 10.75 -3.52 -7.46
C THR A 222 10.24 -4.93 -7.17
N GLY A 223 9.26 -4.98 -6.28
CA GLY A 223 8.67 -6.20 -5.73
C GLY A 223 8.87 -6.26 -4.22
N PHE A 224 7.77 -6.30 -3.48
CA PHE A 224 7.78 -6.17 -2.02
C PHE A 224 8.62 -7.25 -1.31
N LYS A 225 8.82 -8.40 -1.96
CA LYS A 225 9.72 -9.46 -1.49
C LYS A 225 11.14 -8.95 -1.17
N PHE A 226 11.64 -7.94 -1.89
CA PHE A 226 12.96 -7.37 -1.62
C PHE A 226 12.97 -6.45 -0.40
N ILE A 227 11.82 -5.84 -0.08
CA ILE A 227 11.63 -5.16 1.21
C ILE A 227 11.58 -6.21 2.32
N ALA A 228 10.84 -7.30 2.13
CA ALA A 228 10.78 -8.41 3.07
C ALA A 228 12.15 -9.06 3.34
N GLU A 229 12.99 -9.20 2.32
CA GLU A 229 14.40 -9.64 2.48
C GLU A 229 15.19 -8.70 3.39
N LYS A 230 14.98 -7.38 3.28
CA LYS A 230 15.64 -6.40 4.17
C LYS A 230 15.13 -6.51 5.61
N ILE A 231 13.83 -6.68 5.81
CA ILE A 231 13.27 -6.92 7.14
C ILE A 231 13.91 -8.16 7.77
N GLN A 232 13.98 -9.26 7.03
CA GLN A 232 14.63 -10.49 7.48
C GLN A 232 16.11 -10.27 7.83
N GLU A 233 16.84 -9.54 6.97
CA GLU A 233 18.24 -9.20 7.21
C GLU A 233 18.43 -8.38 8.51
N PHE A 234 17.54 -7.42 8.77
CA PHE A 234 17.60 -6.59 9.97
C PHE A 234 17.32 -7.41 11.24
N GLU A 235 16.39 -8.34 11.19
CA GLU A 235 16.09 -9.25 12.29
C GLU A 235 17.24 -10.22 12.58
N GLU A 236 17.86 -10.79 11.54
CA GLU A 236 18.97 -11.73 11.70
C GLU A 236 20.25 -11.05 12.19
N LYS A 237 20.55 -9.85 11.69
CA LYS A 237 21.78 -9.11 12.00
C LYS A 237 21.65 -8.15 13.17
N HIS A 238 20.43 -7.85 13.62
CA HIS A 238 20.11 -6.86 14.66
C HIS A 238 20.80 -5.50 14.44
N ASN A 239 20.97 -5.10 13.17
CA ASN A 239 21.74 -3.91 12.80
C ASN A 239 20.87 -2.69 12.50
N HIS A 240 19.60 -2.88 12.16
CA HIS A 240 18.64 -1.81 11.90
C HIS A 240 17.26 -2.14 12.50
N THR A 241 16.52 -1.07 12.78
CA THR A 241 15.11 -1.17 13.18
C THR A 241 14.25 -0.69 12.01
N TYR A 242 13.44 -1.58 11.46
CA TYR A 242 12.50 -1.26 10.37
C TYR A 242 11.41 -0.32 10.86
N MET A 243 11.20 0.79 10.14
CA MET A 243 10.17 1.78 10.46
C MET A 243 9.01 1.79 9.45
N MET A 244 9.32 1.61 8.17
CA MET A 244 8.36 1.61 7.08
C MET A 244 9.02 1.13 5.78
N GLY A 245 8.24 0.47 4.93
CA GLY A 245 8.62 0.20 3.55
C GLY A 245 7.47 0.45 2.59
N PHE A 246 7.77 0.85 1.35
CA PHE A 246 6.73 1.11 0.37
C PHE A 246 7.21 1.00 -1.09
N GLU A 247 6.24 0.88 -1.95
CA GLU A 247 6.38 0.98 -3.41
C GLU A 247 5.48 2.11 -3.94
N GLU A 248 5.91 2.75 -5.03
CA GLU A 248 5.15 3.83 -5.69
C GLU A 248 3.77 3.40 -6.17
N SER A 249 3.56 2.08 -6.29
CA SER A 249 2.30 1.44 -6.68
C SER A 249 1.34 1.25 -5.50
N PHE A 250 1.34 2.17 -4.54
CA PHE A 250 0.37 2.25 -3.43
C PHE A 250 0.47 1.13 -2.39
N GLY A 251 1.55 0.36 -2.40
CA GLY A 251 1.81 -0.70 -1.41
C GLY A 251 2.68 -0.22 -0.26
N TYR A 252 2.23 -0.39 0.98
CA TYR A 252 2.91 0.07 2.20
C TYR A 252 2.92 -1.03 3.25
N LEU A 253 3.98 -1.03 4.08
CA LEU A 253 4.06 -1.82 5.29
C LEU A 253 4.70 -0.97 6.39
N ILE A 254 4.07 -0.92 7.57
CA ILE A 254 4.55 -0.13 8.71
C ILE A 254 5.20 -1.03 9.75
N LYS A 255 4.50 -2.04 10.22
CA LYS A 255 5.02 -3.00 11.19
C LYS A 255 5.35 -4.33 10.51
N PRO A 256 6.51 -4.93 10.82
CA PRO A 256 7.01 -6.10 10.09
C PRO A 256 6.46 -7.45 10.58
N PHE A 257 5.32 -7.49 11.27
CA PHE A 257 4.69 -8.76 11.70
C PHE A 257 4.12 -9.56 10.53
N VAL A 258 3.86 -8.91 9.40
CA VAL A 258 3.63 -9.54 8.09
C VAL A 258 4.78 -9.22 7.15
N ARG A 259 4.91 -9.96 6.02
CA ARG A 259 6.06 -9.84 5.09
C ARG A 259 5.68 -9.35 3.70
N ASP A 260 4.50 -8.79 3.56
CA ASP A 260 4.04 -8.12 2.34
C ASP A 260 3.30 -6.85 2.73
N LYS A 261 2.88 -6.09 1.72
CA LYS A 261 2.08 -4.88 1.86
C LYS A 261 0.81 -5.16 2.67
N ASP A 262 0.44 -4.22 3.50
CA ASP A 262 -0.74 -4.33 4.35
C ASP A 262 -1.52 -3.02 4.36
N ALA A 263 -2.62 -3.00 3.62
CA ALA A 263 -3.45 -1.82 3.51
C ALA A 263 -4.17 -1.48 4.83
N ILE A 264 -4.45 -2.47 5.69
CA ILE A 264 -5.13 -2.22 6.97
C ILE A 264 -4.22 -1.44 7.92
N GLN A 265 -2.92 -1.75 7.95
CA GLN A 265 -1.95 -0.92 8.65
C GLN A 265 -1.90 0.50 8.08
N ALA A 266 -1.85 0.60 6.75
CA ALA A 266 -1.69 1.88 6.07
C ALA A 266 -2.91 2.80 6.26
N VAL A 267 -4.15 2.29 6.23
CA VAL A 267 -5.35 3.11 6.46
C VAL A 267 -5.38 3.71 7.86
N LEU A 268 -4.89 2.97 8.88
CA LEU A 268 -4.81 3.50 10.24
C LEU A 268 -3.79 4.64 10.37
N VAL A 269 -2.61 4.48 9.75
CA VAL A 269 -1.61 5.55 9.74
C VAL A 269 -2.11 6.78 8.98
N VAL A 270 -2.82 6.58 7.86
CA VAL A 270 -3.44 7.69 7.11
C VAL A 270 -4.49 8.41 7.95
N ALA A 271 -5.30 7.68 8.72
CA ALA A 271 -6.30 8.27 9.61
C ALA A 271 -5.65 9.09 10.73
N GLU A 272 -4.62 8.55 11.38
CA GLU A 272 -3.86 9.26 12.42
C GLU A 272 -3.15 10.49 11.85
N LEU A 273 -2.56 10.36 10.67
CA LEU A 273 -1.93 11.44 9.93
C LEU A 273 -2.92 12.57 9.59
N ALA A 274 -4.14 12.22 9.18
CA ALA A 274 -5.20 13.19 8.94
C ALA A 274 -5.60 13.94 10.24
N ALA A 275 -5.71 13.22 11.37
CA ALA A 275 -5.95 13.80 12.68
C ALA A 275 -4.79 14.73 13.11
N TYR A 276 -3.55 14.36 12.81
CA TYR A 276 -2.37 15.19 13.07
C TYR A 276 -2.43 16.53 12.33
N TYR A 277 -2.72 16.52 11.03
CA TYR A 277 -2.85 17.79 10.30
C TYR A 277 -4.05 18.59 10.74
N ARG A 278 -5.19 17.95 11.04
CA ARG A 278 -6.37 18.60 11.58
C ARG A 278 -6.09 19.29 12.93
N SER A 279 -5.33 18.69 13.84
CA SER A 279 -4.94 19.29 15.12
C SER A 279 -4.15 20.59 14.94
N ARG A 280 -3.51 20.76 13.79
CA ARG A 280 -2.76 21.96 13.40
C ARG A 280 -3.60 22.95 12.56
N GLY A 281 -4.89 22.67 12.34
CA GLY A 281 -5.75 23.45 11.47
C GLY A 281 -5.43 23.32 9.97
N LEU A 282 -4.80 22.22 9.57
CA LEU A 282 -4.33 21.93 8.23
C LEU A 282 -5.03 20.69 7.66
N THR A 283 -4.97 20.53 6.33
CA THR A 283 -5.37 19.33 5.62
C THR A 283 -4.16 18.48 5.24
N LEU A 284 -4.39 17.23 4.82
CA LEU A 284 -3.31 16.40 4.23
C LEU A 284 -2.71 17.05 2.97
N ALA A 285 -3.51 17.80 2.20
CA ALA A 285 -3.02 18.56 1.06
C ALA A 285 -2.00 19.63 1.47
N ASP A 286 -2.29 20.35 2.55
CA ASP A 286 -1.36 21.34 3.11
C ASP A 286 -0.08 20.66 3.62
N GLY A 287 -0.19 19.44 4.18
CA GLY A 287 0.95 18.64 4.63
C GLY A 287 1.92 18.28 3.50
N ILE A 288 1.42 17.92 2.34
CA ILE A 288 2.27 17.67 1.16
C ILE A 288 3.00 18.94 0.74
N GLU A 289 2.33 20.09 0.77
CA GLU A 289 2.95 21.38 0.45
C GLU A 289 4.02 21.78 1.47
N GLU A 290 3.83 21.47 2.76
CA GLU A 290 4.86 21.67 3.79
C GLU A 290 6.11 20.83 3.50
N ILE A 291 5.94 19.56 3.12
CA ILE A 291 7.04 18.66 2.76
C ILE A 291 7.81 19.22 1.56
N TYR A 292 7.12 19.70 0.53
CA TYR A 292 7.78 20.29 -0.65
C TYR A 292 8.53 21.58 -0.30
N LYS A 293 8.02 22.40 0.61
CA LYS A 293 8.73 23.60 1.08
C LYS A 293 10.00 23.25 1.88
N GLU A 294 9.94 22.18 2.68
CA GLU A 294 11.04 21.76 3.54
C GLU A 294 12.17 21.04 2.76
N TYR A 295 11.79 20.12 1.85
CA TYR A 295 12.76 19.21 1.18
C TYR A 295 12.99 19.53 -0.29
N GLY A 296 12.20 20.43 -0.87
CA GLY A 296 12.22 20.77 -2.30
C GLY A 296 11.12 20.04 -3.08
N TYR A 297 10.82 20.56 -4.25
CA TYR A 297 9.77 20.04 -5.14
C TYR A 297 10.29 18.83 -5.91
N PHE A 298 9.58 17.70 -5.79
CA PHE A 298 9.80 16.50 -6.57
C PHE A 298 8.64 16.33 -7.56
N ALA A 299 8.86 16.72 -8.81
CA ALA A 299 7.88 16.56 -9.88
C ALA A 299 8.05 15.17 -10.50
N GLU A 300 7.10 14.30 -10.28
CA GLU A 300 7.10 12.93 -10.77
C GLU A 300 5.81 12.66 -11.56
N LYS A 301 5.92 11.87 -12.62
CA LYS A 301 4.78 11.43 -13.41
C LYS A 301 4.94 9.98 -13.80
N THR A 302 3.97 9.16 -13.38
CA THR A 302 3.82 7.79 -13.86
C THR A 302 3.02 7.77 -15.15
N ILE A 303 3.51 7.08 -16.16
CA ILE A 303 2.81 6.83 -17.42
C ILE A 303 2.58 5.34 -17.50
N SER A 304 1.32 4.92 -17.41
CA SER A 304 0.92 3.52 -17.55
C SER A 304 0.48 3.26 -19.00
N VAL A 305 1.03 2.23 -19.62
CA VAL A 305 0.62 1.78 -20.95
C VAL A 305 0.12 0.34 -20.84
N THR A 306 -1.14 0.14 -21.18
CA THR A 306 -1.76 -1.19 -21.19
C THR A 306 -1.88 -1.66 -22.63
N LEU A 307 -1.30 -2.83 -22.95
CA LEU A 307 -1.43 -3.49 -24.24
C LEU A 307 -2.24 -4.76 -24.05
N SER A 308 -3.42 -4.82 -24.68
CA SER A 308 -4.35 -5.94 -24.58
C SER A 308 -3.98 -7.07 -25.55
N GLY A 309 -4.44 -8.30 -25.26
CA GLY A 309 -4.31 -9.46 -26.13
C GLY A 309 -3.06 -10.29 -25.90
N VAL A 310 -3.01 -11.43 -26.58
CA VAL A 310 -1.92 -12.42 -26.43
C VAL A 310 -0.56 -11.84 -26.81
N ASP A 311 -0.53 -10.95 -27.80
CA ASP A 311 0.70 -10.31 -28.28
C ASP A 311 1.14 -9.13 -27.39
N GLY A 312 0.27 -8.64 -26.50
CA GLY A 312 0.54 -7.49 -25.66
C GLY A 312 1.76 -7.70 -24.74
N ALA A 313 1.89 -8.89 -24.16
CA ALA A 313 3.02 -9.24 -23.30
C ALA A 313 4.36 -9.26 -24.09
N GLU A 314 4.37 -9.76 -25.31
CA GLU A 314 5.56 -9.77 -26.16
C GLU A 314 5.93 -8.35 -26.61
N GLN A 315 4.95 -7.53 -26.95
CA GLN A 315 5.16 -6.12 -27.29
C GLN A 315 5.75 -5.33 -26.11
N ILE A 316 5.23 -5.52 -24.88
CA ILE A 316 5.78 -4.90 -23.67
C ILE A 316 7.24 -5.34 -23.48
N LYS A 317 7.52 -6.64 -23.61
CA LYS A 317 8.88 -7.18 -23.50
C LYS A 317 9.83 -6.56 -24.53
N ALA A 318 9.37 -6.41 -25.78
CA ALA A 318 10.14 -5.80 -26.85
C ALA A 318 10.40 -4.30 -26.61
N ILE A 319 9.40 -3.55 -26.12
CA ILE A 319 9.53 -2.15 -25.72
C ILE A 319 10.56 -2.01 -24.59
N MET A 320 10.45 -2.83 -23.56
CA MET A 320 11.39 -2.82 -22.43
C MET A 320 12.82 -3.18 -22.87
N GLY A 321 12.98 -4.13 -23.79
CA GLY A 321 14.26 -4.46 -24.42
C GLY A 321 14.89 -3.24 -25.11
N LYS A 322 14.13 -2.56 -25.97
CA LYS A 322 14.59 -1.34 -26.65
C LYS A 322 15.05 -0.25 -25.67
N PHE A 323 14.31 -0.05 -24.56
CA PHE A 323 14.71 0.92 -23.55
C PHE A 323 15.97 0.52 -22.78
N ARG A 324 16.22 -0.77 -22.58
CA ARG A 324 17.48 -1.25 -21.96
C ARG A 324 18.68 -1.07 -22.88
N ASP A 325 18.49 -1.41 -24.16
CA ASP A 325 19.58 -1.36 -25.17
C ASP A 325 19.88 0.09 -25.61
N ASN A 326 18.86 0.89 -25.77
CA ASN A 326 18.91 2.27 -26.24
C ASN A 326 18.03 3.18 -25.36
N GLY A 327 18.44 3.36 -24.12
CA GLY A 327 17.73 4.29 -23.21
C GLY A 327 17.65 5.69 -23.82
N PRO A 328 16.55 6.41 -23.60
CA PRO A 328 16.39 7.77 -24.14
C PRO A 328 17.56 8.64 -23.67
N LYS A 329 18.18 9.31 -24.63
CA LYS A 329 19.37 10.15 -24.39
C LYS A 329 19.01 11.55 -23.91
N ASP A 330 17.78 12.00 -24.22
CA ASP A 330 17.27 13.31 -23.88
C ASP A 330 15.83 13.25 -23.40
N PHE A 331 15.63 13.65 -22.13
CA PHE A 331 14.29 13.93 -21.56
C PHE A 331 14.07 15.42 -21.31
N ASN A 332 14.88 16.31 -21.90
CA ASN A 332 14.94 17.73 -21.50
C ASN A 332 15.18 17.92 -19.99
N ALA A 333 15.79 16.93 -19.35
CA ALA A 333 16.04 16.95 -17.92
C ALA A 333 17.53 17.16 -17.66
N THR A 334 17.82 18.01 -16.70
CA THR A 334 19.18 18.36 -16.26
C THR A 334 19.85 17.21 -15.48
N ASP A 335 19.09 16.21 -15.02
CA ASP A 335 19.61 15.05 -14.29
C ASP A 335 19.06 13.72 -14.85
N ARG A 336 19.99 12.87 -15.31
CA ARG A 336 19.71 11.52 -15.84
C ARG A 336 19.48 10.45 -14.75
N LYS A 337 19.68 10.75 -13.48
CA LYS A 337 19.53 9.77 -12.39
C LYS A 337 18.08 9.34 -12.15
N SER A 338 17.12 10.14 -12.63
CA SER A 338 15.70 9.94 -12.42
C SER A 338 15.00 9.05 -13.45
N THR A 339 15.70 8.56 -14.48
CA THR A 339 15.11 7.68 -15.50
C THR A 339 15.21 6.23 -15.05
N ARG A 340 14.24 5.77 -14.27
CA ARG A 340 14.13 4.38 -13.82
C ARG A 340 12.93 3.75 -14.50
N LEU A 341 13.15 2.60 -15.18
CA LEU A 341 12.10 1.84 -15.85
C LEU A 341 11.63 0.72 -14.93
N ASN A 342 10.37 0.76 -14.55
CA ASN A 342 9.75 -0.33 -13.80
C ASN A 342 9.07 -1.32 -14.77
N SER A 343 9.54 -2.57 -14.79
CA SER A 343 8.98 -3.64 -15.63
C SER A 343 8.02 -4.58 -14.88
N SER A 344 7.73 -4.30 -13.60
CA SER A 344 6.95 -5.20 -12.76
C SER A 344 5.43 -5.10 -12.96
N HIS A 345 4.92 -4.09 -13.67
CA HIS A 345 3.49 -3.94 -13.95
C HIS A 345 3.09 -4.56 -15.28
N VAL A 346 3.47 -5.80 -15.52
CA VAL A 346 2.81 -6.60 -16.55
C VAL A 346 1.55 -7.20 -15.93
N LYS A 347 0.44 -6.48 -15.97
CA LYS A 347 -0.88 -7.08 -15.74
C LYS A 347 -1.17 -7.98 -16.93
N LEU A 348 -1.12 -9.28 -16.73
CA LEU A 348 -1.79 -10.24 -17.59
C LEU A 348 -3.28 -10.14 -17.25
N SER A 349 -4.05 -9.50 -18.12
CA SER A 349 -5.51 -9.54 -18.11
C SER A 349 -5.98 -10.74 -18.90
#